data_8638a60bfd9e95d359635eb7c7a2aebc
#
_entry.id   8638a60bfd9e95d359635eb7c7a2aebc
#
_cell.length_a   1.000
_cell.length_b   1.000
_cell.length_c   1.000
_cell.angle_alpha   90.00
_cell.angle_beta   90.00
_cell.angle_gamma   90.00
#
_symmetry.space_group_name_H-M   'P 1'
#
loop_
_entity.id
_entity.type
_entity.pdbx_description
1 polymer ?
#
loop_
_entity_poly.entity_id
_entity_poly.type
_entity_poly.pdbx_seq_one_letter_code
_entity_poly.pdbx_strand_id
1 'polypeptide(L)'
;MICVFLHKTLQVAIKILLLWKLKKEQTLNIIQHTQTIMRGMSSSALILLLAVATIAVVSSCGGSHRYPQELSAVDSICKDSAEVAMSRLQALSAKYDQPSTDAYDRNYYLLLKVKAANNAYQPLADSTIFHVLDFFRGTAEKDKLCQSYYYLGKYYIKKNDAPQGLENFQKALDLTDENTPLYFRSCIYNQMGKLFVYQEMYDEGLKMYRQSFVCDSMQKDTINMAYSLKDIATVYSYKKQYHKQLSTMKDAFRLAQKVDSKLLNNTINQSLTFAYYNVDDMQNAKCFLFKTLNDVETVIKSSAYAIAMDIYEKEKKPDSVFFYSALLMTDGDIHAKHEAAKNLSRFYVDNNDTHRALFYLKEGMTLSDSLNKINAVNSVAKMHFAYNYSNREKENIQLKAEAKENKMMMGIIVLGALLLGMFYAFMNERNKKKYLRLKHLNEQLDKLREEATRENKAKIEEKTNELIALKTEIRHLNKQQKEEKLRYEAEIKEIQSGIEKAISISENSSKPSGCDIVELYTMIQKRIGEEKNLTPVDWETIDSVVNKEHPYFKTKLYKMHEMKDFEYKICLLIKMGFQNSEISVILHRSYSAITQQRTNLYTKFFKSKGKAKDFDNFIRSL
;
A
#
# COMPACT_ATOMS: atom_id res chain seq x y z
N MET A 1 -18.48 27.09 -0.07
CA MET A 1 -17.61 25.98 0.37
C MET A 1 -17.39 24.91 -0.70
N ILE A 2 -18.42 24.45 -1.41
CA ILE A 2 -18.32 23.41 -2.46
C ILE A 2 -17.45 23.85 -3.66
N CYS A 3 -17.54 25.11 -4.13
CA CYS A 3 -16.69 25.62 -5.23
C CYS A 3 -15.20 25.69 -4.88
N VAL A 4 -14.84 25.98 -3.62
CA VAL A 4 -13.44 26.03 -3.18
C VAL A 4 -12.86 24.60 -3.05
N PHE A 5 -13.69 23.64 -2.67
CA PHE A 5 -13.31 22.23 -2.61
C PHE A 5 -13.08 21.64 -4.01
N LEU A 6 -13.99 21.95 -4.96
CA LEU A 6 -13.84 21.54 -6.36
C LEU A 6 -12.63 22.18 -7.04
N HIS A 7 -12.30 23.44 -6.71
CA HIS A 7 -11.12 24.10 -7.26
C HIS A 7 -9.81 23.50 -6.73
N LYS A 8 -9.74 23.17 -5.42
CA LYS A 8 -8.56 22.48 -4.85
C LYS A 8 -8.39 21.05 -5.37
N THR A 9 -9.48 20.29 -5.52
CA THR A 9 -9.41 18.94 -6.10
C THR A 9 -9.00 18.96 -7.57
N LEU A 10 -9.46 19.98 -8.33
CA LEU A 10 -9.05 20.16 -9.73
C LEU A 10 -7.56 20.55 -9.84
N GLN A 11 -7.04 21.40 -8.96
CA GLN A 11 -5.61 21.76 -8.93
C GLN A 11 -4.72 20.57 -8.55
N VAL A 12 -5.17 19.73 -7.63
CA VAL A 12 -4.45 18.49 -7.26
C VAL A 12 -4.48 17.49 -8.43
N ALA A 13 -5.62 17.34 -9.09
CA ALA A 13 -5.75 16.48 -10.27
C ALA A 13 -4.87 16.95 -11.43
N ILE A 14 -4.78 18.28 -11.66
CA ILE A 14 -3.89 18.86 -12.69
C ILE A 14 -2.42 18.66 -12.32
N LYS A 15 -2.01 18.83 -11.06
CA LYS A 15 -0.64 18.53 -10.62
C LYS A 15 -0.28 17.05 -10.76
N ILE A 16 -1.20 16.15 -10.44
CA ILE A 16 -1.02 14.70 -10.62
C ILE A 16 -0.90 14.35 -12.11
N LEU A 17 -1.74 14.97 -12.97
CA LEU A 17 -1.68 14.79 -14.42
C LEU A 17 -0.38 15.34 -15.03
N LEU A 18 0.15 16.46 -14.54
CA LEU A 18 1.43 17.03 -14.98
C LEU A 18 2.61 16.18 -14.53
N LEU A 19 2.62 15.68 -13.29
CA LEU A 19 3.61 14.74 -12.79
C LEU A 19 3.54 13.39 -13.53
N TRP A 20 2.32 12.95 -13.89
CA TRP A 20 2.10 11.74 -14.68
C TRP A 20 2.59 11.91 -16.12
N LYS A 21 2.42 13.11 -16.70
CA LYS A 21 2.89 13.44 -18.07
C LYS A 21 4.42 13.52 -18.16
N LEU A 22 5.10 14.09 -17.14
CA LEU A 22 6.57 14.16 -17.06
C LEU A 22 7.22 12.77 -16.82
N LYS A 23 6.55 11.90 -16.04
CA LYS A 23 6.97 10.50 -15.86
C LYS A 23 6.70 9.63 -17.10
N LYS A 24 5.72 10.01 -17.94
CA LYS A 24 5.28 9.21 -19.10
C LYS A 24 6.29 9.19 -20.24
N GLU A 25 7.06 10.23 -20.46
CA GLU A 25 8.09 10.24 -21.51
C GLU A 25 9.30 9.35 -21.19
N GLN A 26 9.73 9.30 -19.93
CA GLN A 26 10.79 8.38 -19.51
C GLN A 26 10.31 6.93 -19.39
N THR A 27 9.06 6.69 -18.95
CA THR A 27 8.50 5.34 -18.87
C THR A 27 8.07 4.80 -20.23
N LEU A 28 7.67 5.64 -21.20
CA LEU A 28 7.29 5.17 -22.54
C LEU A 28 8.49 4.55 -23.28
N ASN A 29 9.69 5.12 -23.17
CA ASN A 29 10.90 4.57 -23.75
C ASN A 29 11.31 3.24 -23.09
N ILE A 30 11.17 3.13 -21.78
CA ILE A 30 11.43 1.88 -21.04
C ILE A 30 10.38 0.82 -21.39
N ILE A 31 9.09 1.20 -21.48
CA ILE A 31 8.00 0.28 -21.84
C ILE A 31 8.11 -0.18 -23.30
N GLN A 32 8.49 0.68 -24.24
CA GLN A 32 8.73 0.28 -25.62
C GLN A 32 9.94 -0.66 -25.74
N HIS A 33 11.03 -0.39 -25.01
CA HIS A 33 12.19 -1.27 -24.98
C HIS A 33 11.90 -2.63 -24.33
N THR A 34 11.12 -2.64 -23.23
CA THR A 34 10.69 -3.89 -22.57
C THR A 34 9.65 -4.65 -23.39
N GLN A 35 8.71 -3.97 -24.09
CA GLN A 35 7.76 -4.62 -24.98
C GLN A 35 8.45 -5.26 -26.21
N THR A 36 9.53 -4.65 -26.70
CA THR A 36 10.31 -5.21 -27.80
C THR A 36 11.08 -6.46 -27.37
N ILE A 37 11.65 -6.44 -26.16
CA ILE A 37 12.30 -7.60 -25.55
C ILE A 37 11.29 -8.71 -25.23
N MET A 38 10.11 -8.37 -24.70
CA MET A 38 9.06 -9.35 -24.36
C MET A 38 8.39 -10.00 -25.58
N ARG A 39 8.33 -9.32 -26.74
CA ARG A 39 7.80 -9.89 -27.98
C ARG A 39 8.72 -10.93 -28.62
N GLY A 40 10.00 -10.95 -28.26
CA GLY A 40 10.98 -11.95 -28.73
C GLY A 40 11.12 -13.18 -27.81
N MET A 41 10.52 -13.17 -26.62
CA MET A 41 10.70 -14.25 -25.65
C MET A 41 9.50 -15.23 -25.68
N SER A 42 9.79 -16.53 -25.68
CA SER A 42 8.77 -17.56 -25.53
C SER A 42 8.12 -17.47 -24.14
N SER A 43 6.83 -17.86 -24.04
CA SER A 43 6.09 -17.84 -22.76
C SER A 43 6.80 -18.60 -21.64
N SER A 44 7.59 -19.62 -21.97
CA SER A 44 8.42 -20.36 -21.02
C SER A 44 9.62 -19.55 -20.50
N ALA A 45 10.23 -18.70 -21.33
CA ALA A 45 11.32 -17.82 -20.89
C ALA A 45 10.83 -16.69 -19.97
N LEU A 46 9.61 -16.17 -20.18
CA LEU A 46 8.98 -15.17 -19.32
C LEU A 46 8.62 -15.75 -17.95
N ILE A 47 8.09 -16.98 -17.91
CA ILE A 47 7.80 -17.70 -16.66
C ILE A 47 9.10 -18.00 -15.91
N LEU A 48 10.17 -18.37 -16.60
CA LEU A 48 11.46 -18.62 -15.98
C LEU A 48 12.08 -17.33 -15.40
N LEU A 49 11.95 -16.20 -16.08
CA LEU A 49 12.42 -14.89 -15.60
C LEU A 49 11.63 -14.40 -14.39
N LEU A 50 10.30 -14.60 -14.38
CA LEU A 50 9.44 -14.33 -13.22
C LEU A 50 9.77 -15.28 -12.06
N ALA A 51 10.02 -16.55 -12.31
CA ALA A 51 10.44 -17.51 -11.29
C ALA A 51 11.82 -17.16 -10.71
N VAL A 52 12.80 -16.77 -11.54
CA VAL A 52 14.11 -16.30 -11.09
C VAL A 52 14.00 -14.98 -10.30
N ALA A 53 13.16 -14.04 -10.73
CA ALA A 53 12.92 -12.80 -10.01
C ALA A 53 12.22 -13.06 -8.66
N THR A 54 11.25 -13.98 -8.60
CA THR A 54 10.61 -14.38 -7.32
C THR A 54 11.58 -15.14 -6.42
N ILE A 55 12.43 -16.01 -6.96
CA ILE A 55 13.48 -16.70 -6.20
C ILE A 55 14.52 -15.68 -5.70
N ALA A 56 14.92 -14.69 -6.49
CA ALA A 56 15.83 -13.61 -6.07
C ALA A 56 15.23 -12.75 -4.96
N VAL A 57 13.93 -12.43 -5.03
CA VAL A 57 13.20 -11.70 -3.96
C VAL A 57 13.05 -12.55 -2.70
N VAL A 58 12.78 -13.85 -2.83
CA VAL A 58 12.68 -14.78 -1.68
C VAL A 58 14.05 -15.11 -1.09
N SER A 59 15.12 -15.17 -1.90
CA SER A 59 16.50 -15.34 -1.44
C SER A 59 17.09 -14.08 -0.81
N SER A 60 16.52 -12.90 -1.07
CA SER A 60 16.84 -11.62 -0.41
C SER A 60 16.18 -11.48 0.98
N CYS A 61 15.36 -12.42 1.44
CA CYS A 61 15.02 -12.57 2.85
C CYS A 61 16.30 -13.03 3.58
N GLY A 62 17.10 -12.04 4.01
CA GLY A 62 18.38 -12.21 4.65
C GLY A 62 18.30 -13.17 5.81
N GLY A 63 18.99 -14.27 5.71
CA GLY A 63 19.30 -15.08 6.89
C GLY A 63 20.01 -14.17 7.90
N SER A 64 19.52 -14.08 9.15
CA SER A 64 20.21 -13.36 10.21
C SER A 64 21.65 -13.87 10.33
N HIS A 65 22.59 -12.95 10.52
CA HIS A 65 24.00 -13.33 10.70
C HIS A 65 24.14 -14.25 11.91
N ARG A 66 24.90 -15.34 11.75
CA ARG A 66 25.14 -16.30 12.84
C ARG A 66 26.33 -15.80 13.68
N TYR A 67 26.03 -15.19 14.81
CA TYR A 67 27.04 -14.68 15.73
C TYR A 67 27.78 -15.80 16.47
N PRO A 68 29.05 -15.56 16.84
CA PRO A 68 29.84 -16.50 17.65
C PRO A 68 29.15 -16.80 18.99
N GLN A 69 29.19 -18.10 19.37
CA GLN A 69 28.55 -18.55 20.60
C GLN A 69 29.10 -17.85 21.86
N GLU A 70 30.39 -17.53 21.87
CA GLU A 70 31.02 -16.79 22.98
C GLU A 70 30.45 -15.37 23.17
N LEU A 71 30.15 -14.64 22.09
CA LEU A 71 29.49 -13.32 22.18
C LEU A 71 28.05 -13.47 22.66
N SER A 72 27.32 -14.46 22.15
CA SER A 72 25.96 -14.76 22.61
C SER A 72 25.90 -15.14 24.08
N ALA A 73 26.92 -15.87 24.57
CA ALA A 73 27.06 -16.22 26.00
C ALA A 73 27.31 -14.98 26.86
N VAL A 74 28.12 -14.02 26.36
CA VAL A 74 28.33 -12.74 27.07
C VAL A 74 27.04 -11.91 27.07
N ASP A 75 26.28 -11.90 25.99
CA ASP A 75 24.99 -11.19 25.90
C ASP A 75 24.01 -11.65 27.00
N SER A 76 23.95 -12.96 27.23
CA SER A 76 23.12 -13.55 28.29
C SER A 76 23.55 -13.11 29.69
N ILE A 77 24.83 -12.97 29.92
CA ILE A 77 25.37 -12.56 31.24
C ILE A 77 25.23 -11.08 31.48
N CYS A 78 25.19 -10.22 30.43
CA CYS A 78 25.09 -8.77 30.57
C CYS A 78 23.88 -8.31 31.40
N LYS A 79 22.82 -9.11 31.50
CA LYS A 79 21.64 -8.79 32.30
C LYS A 79 21.90 -8.99 33.79
N ASP A 80 22.52 -10.09 34.16
CA ASP A 80 22.59 -10.54 35.55
C ASP A 80 23.91 -10.16 36.24
N SER A 81 25.02 -10.02 35.49
CA SER A 81 26.36 -9.75 36.02
C SER A 81 27.17 -8.89 35.04
N ALA A 82 26.88 -7.60 35.01
CA ALA A 82 27.50 -6.65 34.07
C ALA A 82 29.04 -6.60 34.21
N GLU A 83 29.59 -6.67 35.45
CA GLU A 83 31.02 -6.68 35.68
C GLU A 83 31.70 -7.95 35.14
N VAL A 84 31.06 -9.13 35.31
CA VAL A 84 31.55 -10.40 34.72
C VAL A 84 31.50 -10.32 33.18
N ALA A 85 30.44 -9.73 32.61
CA ALA A 85 30.36 -9.51 31.18
C ALA A 85 31.47 -8.59 30.68
N MET A 86 31.75 -7.48 31.39
CA MET A 86 32.85 -6.54 31.08
C MET A 86 34.22 -7.28 31.10
N SER A 87 34.48 -8.07 32.13
CA SER A 87 35.71 -8.83 32.26
C SER A 87 35.89 -9.81 31.08
N ARG A 88 34.82 -10.54 30.69
CA ARG A 88 34.85 -11.46 29.53
C ARG A 88 35.05 -10.69 28.21
N LEU A 89 34.41 -9.54 28.04
CA LEU A 89 34.62 -8.72 26.85
C LEU A 89 36.05 -8.19 26.77
N GLN A 90 36.65 -7.84 27.90
CA GLN A 90 38.06 -7.46 27.95
C GLN A 90 38.98 -8.61 27.49
N ALA A 91 38.74 -9.83 27.93
CA ALA A 91 39.49 -11.00 27.47
C ALA A 91 39.33 -11.28 25.96
N LEU A 92 38.18 -10.96 25.39
CA LEU A 92 37.89 -11.15 23.98
C LEU A 92 38.38 -9.99 23.09
N SER A 93 38.94 -8.92 23.67
CA SER A 93 39.37 -7.72 22.93
C SER A 93 40.39 -8.00 21.83
N ALA A 94 41.39 -8.84 22.14
CA ALA A 94 42.43 -9.25 21.19
C ALA A 94 41.88 -9.94 19.92
N LYS A 95 40.71 -10.56 20.03
CA LYS A 95 40.04 -11.24 18.91
C LYS A 95 39.10 -10.34 18.12
N TYR A 96 38.31 -9.49 18.80
CA TYR A 96 37.21 -8.76 18.16
C TYR A 96 37.48 -7.27 17.90
N ASP A 97 38.49 -6.64 18.52
CA ASP A 97 38.87 -5.26 18.23
C ASP A 97 39.81 -5.13 17.00
N GLN A 98 40.09 -6.21 16.28
CA GLN A 98 40.98 -6.22 15.13
C GLN A 98 40.24 -5.78 13.84
N PRO A 99 40.90 -5.02 12.94
CA PRO A 99 40.31 -4.66 11.65
C PRO A 99 39.98 -5.87 10.74
N SER A 100 40.66 -6.99 10.95
CA SER A 100 40.47 -8.24 10.18
C SER A 100 39.28 -9.08 10.65
N THR A 101 38.63 -8.72 11.77
CA THR A 101 37.45 -9.40 12.27
C THR A 101 36.25 -9.10 11.37
N ASP A 102 35.36 -10.11 11.20
CA ASP A 102 34.10 -9.89 10.49
C ASP A 102 33.35 -8.68 11.03
N ALA A 103 32.80 -7.87 10.15
CA ALA A 103 32.18 -6.59 10.52
C ALA A 103 30.96 -6.75 11.41
N TYR A 104 30.16 -7.82 11.21
CA TYR A 104 29.00 -8.12 12.07
C TYR A 104 29.42 -8.52 13.47
N ASP A 105 30.39 -9.42 13.58
CA ASP A 105 30.92 -9.90 14.86
C ASP A 105 31.57 -8.78 15.66
N ARG A 106 32.37 -7.94 14.98
CA ARG A 106 33.02 -6.76 15.59
C ARG A 106 31.99 -5.76 16.11
N ASN A 107 30.98 -5.43 15.32
CA ASN A 107 29.97 -4.45 15.76
C ASN A 107 29.04 -5.03 16.82
N TYR A 108 28.78 -6.34 16.81
CA TYR A 108 28.07 -6.98 17.91
C TYR A 108 28.89 -6.98 19.20
N TYR A 109 30.17 -7.27 19.14
CA TYR A 109 31.07 -7.14 20.28
C TYR A 109 31.08 -5.71 20.84
N LEU A 110 31.14 -4.68 20.00
CA LEU A 110 31.06 -3.27 20.42
C LEU A 110 29.71 -2.94 21.07
N LEU A 111 28.60 -3.45 20.53
CA LEU A 111 27.27 -3.31 21.14
C LEU A 111 27.22 -3.93 22.53
N LEU A 112 27.82 -5.11 22.71
CA LEU A 112 27.92 -5.76 24.02
C LEU A 112 28.77 -4.96 25.00
N LYS A 113 29.87 -4.33 24.55
CA LYS A 113 30.65 -3.39 25.39
C LYS A 113 29.78 -2.22 25.87
N VAL A 114 28.98 -1.63 24.97
CA VAL A 114 28.03 -0.54 25.34
C VAL A 114 27.01 -1.05 26.36
N LYS A 115 26.44 -2.24 26.14
CA LYS A 115 25.45 -2.86 27.00
C LYS A 115 26.03 -3.12 28.42
N ALA A 116 27.17 -3.79 28.47
CA ALA A 116 27.83 -4.13 29.74
C ALA A 116 28.26 -2.85 30.51
N ALA A 117 28.93 -1.90 29.87
CA ALA A 117 29.36 -0.65 30.48
C ALA A 117 28.16 0.19 31.01
N ASN A 118 27.05 0.21 30.24
CA ASN A 118 25.87 0.90 30.72
C ASN A 118 25.26 0.23 31.95
N ASN A 119 25.23 -1.08 32.02
CA ASN A 119 24.66 -1.81 33.14
C ASN A 119 25.59 -1.81 34.38
N ALA A 120 26.91 -1.73 34.17
CA ALA A 120 27.92 -1.57 35.23
C ALA A 120 28.11 -0.11 35.63
N TYR A 121 27.36 0.84 35.09
CA TYR A 121 27.52 2.28 35.32
C TYR A 121 28.94 2.82 35.03
N GLN A 122 29.68 2.15 34.15
CA GLN A 122 31.02 2.54 33.75
C GLN A 122 31.01 3.46 32.53
N PRO A 123 32.00 4.39 32.42
CA PRO A 123 32.14 5.21 31.23
C PRO A 123 32.60 4.36 30.03
N LEU A 124 32.05 4.67 28.86
CA LEU A 124 32.52 4.14 27.57
C LEU A 124 32.71 5.35 26.63
N ALA A 125 33.60 5.19 25.64
CA ALA A 125 33.81 6.25 24.64
C ALA A 125 32.50 6.57 23.91
N ASP A 126 32.13 7.85 23.89
CA ASP A 126 30.88 8.34 23.29
C ASP A 126 30.71 7.92 21.83
N SER A 127 31.83 7.85 21.06
CA SER A 127 31.82 7.46 19.64
C SER A 127 31.37 6.01 19.38
N THR A 128 31.51 5.11 20.37
CA THR A 128 31.25 3.67 20.18
C THR A 128 29.79 3.40 19.79
N ILE A 129 28.83 3.99 20.50
CA ILE A 129 27.40 3.75 20.22
C ILE A 129 26.98 4.33 18.85
N PHE A 130 27.56 5.45 18.42
CA PHE A 130 27.28 6.01 17.09
C PHE A 130 27.81 5.12 15.99
N HIS A 131 29.03 4.59 16.12
CA HIS A 131 29.61 3.66 15.15
C HIS A 131 28.77 2.38 15.01
N VAL A 132 28.37 1.79 16.14
CA VAL A 132 27.50 0.60 16.18
C VAL A 132 26.16 0.86 15.49
N LEU A 133 25.53 2.00 15.79
CA LEU A 133 24.27 2.37 15.19
C LEU A 133 24.37 2.55 13.67
N ASP A 134 25.40 3.24 13.20
CA ASP A 134 25.59 3.49 11.76
C ASP A 134 25.80 2.18 11.00
N PHE A 135 26.53 1.24 11.57
CA PHE A 135 26.68 -0.09 11.01
C PHE A 135 25.34 -0.82 10.89
N PHE A 136 24.60 -0.97 12.00
CA PHE A 136 23.36 -1.75 11.99
C PHE A 136 22.21 -1.10 11.21
N ARG A 137 22.23 0.22 10.98
CA ARG A 137 21.29 0.90 10.06
C ARG A 137 21.39 0.38 8.62
N GLY A 138 22.59 -0.03 8.19
CA GLY A 138 22.85 -0.56 6.85
C GLY A 138 22.57 -2.05 6.70
N THR A 139 22.07 -2.72 7.75
CA THR A 139 21.91 -4.18 7.79
C THR A 139 20.44 -4.59 7.96
N ALA A 140 20.16 -5.88 7.79
CA ALA A 140 18.85 -6.47 8.07
C ALA A 140 18.65 -6.86 9.56
N GLU A 141 19.67 -6.62 10.43
CA GLU A 141 19.70 -7.00 11.84
C GLU A 141 18.84 -6.08 12.72
N LYS A 142 17.52 -6.19 12.60
CA LYS A 142 16.55 -5.33 13.31
C LYS A 142 16.71 -5.36 14.82
N ASP A 143 17.01 -6.55 15.40
CA ASP A 143 17.21 -6.69 16.84
C ASP A 143 18.42 -5.88 17.33
N LYS A 144 19.55 -5.95 16.63
CA LYS A 144 20.75 -5.19 16.98
C LYS A 144 20.57 -3.70 16.75
N LEU A 145 19.85 -3.31 15.70
CA LEU A 145 19.48 -1.91 15.45
C LEU A 145 18.56 -1.37 16.56
N CYS A 146 17.57 -2.16 16.99
CA CYS A 146 16.68 -1.81 18.11
C CYS A 146 17.47 -1.58 19.39
N GLN A 147 18.39 -2.50 19.73
CA GLN A 147 19.27 -2.35 20.89
C GLN A 147 20.18 -1.13 20.77
N SER A 148 20.71 -0.84 19.59
CA SER A 148 21.56 0.34 19.35
C SER A 148 20.81 1.64 19.60
N TYR A 149 19.58 1.78 19.13
CA TYR A 149 18.73 2.94 19.45
C TYR A 149 18.42 3.06 20.94
N TYR A 150 18.12 1.94 21.62
CA TYR A 150 17.88 1.93 23.05
C TYR A 150 19.10 2.47 23.84
N TYR A 151 20.30 1.98 23.54
CA TYR A 151 21.50 2.45 24.23
C TYR A 151 21.91 3.87 23.83
N LEU A 152 21.63 4.29 22.60
CA LEU A 152 21.79 5.70 22.22
C LEU A 152 20.81 6.59 22.98
N GLY A 153 19.56 6.16 23.20
CA GLY A 153 18.62 6.85 24.07
C GLY A 153 19.15 7.02 25.48
N LYS A 154 19.72 5.95 26.08
CA LYS A 154 20.36 6.02 27.40
C LYS A 154 21.58 6.94 27.43
N TYR A 155 22.35 6.97 26.35
CA TYR A 155 23.46 7.92 26.21
C TYR A 155 22.98 9.38 26.28
N TYR A 156 21.93 9.73 25.51
CA TYR A 156 21.40 11.11 25.55
C TYR A 156 20.81 11.48 26.90
N ILE A 157 20.20 10.53 27.63
CA ILE A 157 19.76 10.77 29.02
C ILE A 157 20.94 11.15 29.93
N LYS A 158 22.08 10.45 29.83
CA LYS A 158 23.30 10.80 30.59
C LYS A 158 23.84 12.19 30.23
N LYS A 159 23.57 12.67 29.01
CA LYS A 159 23.95 14.02 28.55
C LYS A 159 22.88 15.07 28.83
N ASN A 160 21.83 14.74 29.61
CA ASN A 160 20.67 15.61 29.91
C ASN A 160 19.91 16.06 28.64
N ASP A 161 20.00 15.34 27.55
CA ASP A 161 19.22 15.56 26.30
C ASP A 161 18.00 14.64 26.25
N ALA A 162 16.98 15.00 27.02
CA ALA A 162 15.75 14.24 27.10
C ALA A 162 14.99 14.11 25.76
N PRO A 163 14.91 15.15 24.91
CA PRO A 163 14.28 15.03 23.59
C PRO A 163 14.93 13.95 22.71
N GLN A 164 16.27 13.96 22.59
CA GLN A 164 17.00 12.95 21.83
C GLN A 164 16.88 11.56 22.47
N GLY A 165 16.88 11.51 23.81
CA GLY A 165 16.65 10.28 24.55
C GLY A 165 15.32 9.63 24.17
N LEU A 166 14.22 10.41 24.23
CA LEU A 166 12.88 9.93 23.89
C LEU A 166 12.77 9.51 22.41
N GLU A 167 13.32 10.30 21.50
CA GLU A 167 13.32 9.98 20.08
C GLU A 167 13.95 8.61 19.79
N ASN A 168 15.10 8.35 20.41
CA ASN A 168 15.80 7.09 20.19
C ASN A 168 15.07 5.90 20.86
N PHE A 169 14.45 6.09 22.04
CA PHE A 169 13.59 5.05 22.61
C PHE A 169 12.36 4.78 21.74
N GLN A 170 11.76 5.81 21.13
CA GLN A 170 10.65 5.61 20.20
C GLN A 170 11.10 4.83 18.96
N LYS A 171 12.24 5.18 18.37
CA LYS A 171 12.83 4.41 17.24
C LYS A 171 13.11 2.95 17.62
N ALA A 172 13.60 2.71 18.82
CA ALA A 172 13.78 1.35 19.33
C ALA A 172 12.44 0.62 19.45
N LEU A 173 11.40 1.27 19.99
CA LEU A 173 10.08 0.69 20.15
C LEU A 173 9.42 0.37 18.80
N ASP A 174 9.55 1.26 17.80
CA ASP A 174 9.02 1.09 16.45
C ASP A 174 9.65 -0.11 15.71
N LEU A 175 10.85 -0.52 16.08
CA LEU A 175 11.54 -1.70 15.54
C LEU A 175 11.15 -3.00 16.26
N THR A 176 10.43 -2.94 17.39
CA THR A 176 10.01 -4.16 18.10
C THR A 176 8.90 -4.88 17.34
N ASP A 177 8.97 -6.21 17.33
CA ASP A 177 8.00 -7.10 16.71
C ASP A 177 7.63 -8.25 17.67
N GLU A 178 6.89 -9.25 17.19
CA GLU A 178 6.46 -10.39 17.98
C GLU A 178 7.64 -11.22 18.51
N ASN A 179 8.78 -11.19 17.81
CA ASN A 179 10.00 -11.94 18.19
C ASN A 179 10.85 -11.18 19.21
N THR A 180 10.60 -9.89 19.40
CA THR A 180 11.35 -9.07 20.36
C THR A 180 11.04 -9.51 21.78
N PRO A 181 12.07 -9.86 22.60
CA PRO A 181 11.86 -10.30 23.97
C PRO A 181 11.06 -9.28 24.78
N LEU A 182 10.03 -9.75 25.49
CA LEU A 182 9.13 -8.87 26.27
C LEU A 182 9.89 -8.07 27.33
N TYR A 183 10.94 -8.66 27.95
CA TYR A 183 11.77 -7.94 28.92
C TYR A 183 12.42 -6.70 28.31
N PHE A 184 12.87 -6.79 27.06
CA PHE A 184 13.53 -5.67 26.42
C PHE A 184 12.52 -4.57 26.06
N ARG A 185 11.31 -4.97 25.61
CA ARG A 185 10.20 -4.04 25.38
C ARG A 185 9.78 -3.34 26.68
N SER A 186 9.72 -4.09 27.78
CA SER A 186 9.49 -3.54 29.13
C SER A 186 10.55 -2.51 29.51
N CYS A 187 11.83 -2.80 29.24
CA CYS A 187 12.93 -1.85 29.50
C CYS A 187 12.74 -0.52 28.72
N ILE A 188 12.34 -0.58 27.44
CA ILE A 188 12.09 0.62 26.63
C ILE A 188 10.95 1.44 27.25
N TYR A 189 9.80 0.82 27.53
CA TYR A 189 8.66 1.49 28.16
C TYR A 189 9.03 2.10 29.52
N ASN A 190 9.80 1.39 30.34
CA ASN A 190 10.24 1.91 31.63
C ASN A 190 11.13 3.16 31.51
N GLN A 191 12.08 3.17 30.54
CA GLN A 191 12.93 4.36 30.32
C GLN A 191 12.11 5.54 29.78
N MET A 192 11.18 5.31 28.87
CA MET A 192 10.26 6.36 28.40
C MET A 192 9.39 6.89 29.56
N GLY A 193 8.87 6.01 30.40
CA GLY A 193 8.10 6.36 31.60
C GLY A 193 8.89 7.27 32.53
N LYS A 194 10.15 6.93 32.83
CA LYS A 194 11.05 7.77 33.64
C LYS A 194 11.25 9.14 33.03
N LEU A 195 11.47 9.21 31.72
CA LEU A 195 11.64 10.47 31.00
C LEU A 195 10.41 11.36 31.10
N PHE A 196 9.23 10.83 30.84
CA PHE A 196 8.00 11.60 30.93
C PHE A 196 7.75 12.11 32.33
N VAL A 197 7.96 11.26 33.35
CA VAL A 197 7.79 11.66 34.75
C VAL A 197 8.80 12.77 35.16
N TYR A 198 10.05 12.65 34.74
CA TYR A 198 11.06 13.70 34.97
C TYR A 198 10.66 15.02 34.30
N GLN A 199 9.98 14.98 33.16
CA GLN A 199 9.44 16.15 32.45
C GLN A 199 8.06 16.59 32.97
N GLU A 200 7.58 16.04 34.08
CA GLU A 200 6.26 16.31 34.70
C GLU A 200 5.04 15.94 33.80
N MET A 201 5.27 15.15 32.76
CA MET A 201 4.23 14.59 31.89
C MET A 201 3.72 13.27 32.52
N TYR A 202 2.96 13.40 33.59
CA TYR A 202 2.61 12.27 34.46
C TYR A 202 1.67 11.28 33.82
N ASP A 203 0.76 11.72 32.94
CA ASP A 203 -0.19 10.81 32.27
C ASP A 203 0.49 9.95 31.21
N GLU A 204 1.42 10.52 30.47
CA GLU A 204 2.26 9.81 29.52
C GLU A 204 3.18 8.82 30.24
N GLY A 205 3.80 9.26 31.34
CA GLY A 205 4.61 8.39 32.17
C GLY A 205 3.82 7.20 32.71
N LEU A 206 2.61 7.44 33.22
CA LEU A 206 1.71 6.39 33.70
C LEU A 206 1.33 5.39 32.60
N LYS A 207 1.08 5.88 31.40
CA LYS A 207 0.81 5.03 30.23
C LYS A 207 1.99 4.10 29.91
N MET A 208 3.21 4.65 29.91
CA MET A 208 4.42 3.86 29.63
C MET A 208 4.68 2.81 30.72
N TYR A 209 4.58 3.16 31.99
CA TYR A 209 4.77 2.20 33.08
C TYR A 209 3.72 1.09 33.11
N ARG A 210 2.48 1.38 32.71
CA ARG A 210 1.46 0.35 32.53
C ARG A 210 1.81 -0.62 31.40
N GLN A 211 2.37 -0.13 30.27
CA GLN A 211 2.84 -0.99 29.18
C GLN A 211 4.03 -1.86 29.65
N SER A 212 4.95 -1.28 30.42
CA SER A 212 6.04 -2.03 31.07
C SER A 212 5.48 -3.17 31.93
N PHE A 213 4.54 -2.86 32.83
CA PHE A 213 3.89 -3.85 33.69
C PHE A 213 3.20 -4.97 32.91
N VAL A 214 2.53 -4.64 31.80
CA VAL A 214 1.89 -5.65 30.93
C VAL A 214 2.94 -6.61 30.35
N CYS A 215 4.05 -6.09 29.82
CA CYS A 215 5.16 -6.92 29.33
C CYS A 215 5.74 -7.82 30.44
N ASP A 216 5.97 -7.27 31.63
CA ASP A 216 6.50 -8.01 32.78
C ASP A 216 5.52 -9.10 33.25
N SER A 217 4.23 -8.80 33.23
CA SER A 217 3.16 -9.74 33.59
C SER A 217 3.06 -10.89 32.59
N MET A 218 3.16 -10.62 31.30
CA MET A 218 3.12 -11.67 30.24
C MET A 218 4.27 -12.65 30.37
N GLN A 219 5.45 -12.21 30.79
CA GLN A 219 6.62 -13.09 31.04
C GLN A 219 6.69 -13.61 32.48
N LYS A 220 5.74 -13.26 33.36
CA LYS A 220 5.66 -13.64 34.77
C LYS A 220 6.92 -13.20 35.59
N ASP A 221 7.54 -12.10 35.19
CA ASP A 221 8.69 -11.53 35.89
C ASP A 221 8.21 -10.76 37.13
N THR A 222 8.10 -11.46 38.24
CA THR A 222 7.55 -10.92 39.51
C THR A 222 8.38 -9.76 40.03
N ILE A 223 9.70 -9.75 39.83
CA ILE A 223 10.59 -8.66 40.27
C ILE A 223 10.28 -7.37 39.48
N ASN A 224 10.27 -7.45 38.14
CA ASN A 224 10.00 -6.29 37.31
C ASN A 224 8.55 -5.82 37.42
N MET A 225 7.58 -6.75 37.62
CA MET A 225 6.20 -6.37 37.94
C MET A 225 6.13 -5.50 39.23
N ALA A 226 6.87 -5.86 40.28
CA ALA A 226 6.89 -5.08 41.52
C ALA A 226 7.53 -3.70 41.32
N TYR A 227 8.62 -3.61 40.53
CA TYR A 227 9.22 -2.32 40.15
C TYR A 227 8.28 -1.48 39.30
N SER A 228 7.61 -2.05 38.32
CA SER A 228 6.63 -1.33 37.49
C SER A 228 5.47 -0.78 38.33
N LEU A 229 4.94 -1.55 39.28
CA LEU A 229 3.90 -1.05 40.21
C LEU A 229 4.42 0.06 41.12
N LYS A 230 5.65 -0.06 41.63
CA LYS A 230 6.29 1.01 42.41
C LYS A 230 6.40 2.30 41.58
N ASP A 231 6.81 2.19 40.32
CA ASP A 231 6.94 3.36 39.43
C ASP A 231 5.56 3.99 39.14
N ILE A 232 4.51 3.17 38.92
CA ILE A 232 3.12 3.61 38.79
C ILE A 232 2.66 4.34 40.07
N ALA A 233 2.96 3.79 41.27
CA ALA A 233 2.60 4.39 42.53
C ALA A 233 3.33 5.72 42.74
N THR A 234 4.58 5.84 42.30
CA THR A 234 5.35 7.10 42.34
C THR A 234 4.66 8.17 41.48
N VAL A 235 4.14 7.82 40.30
CA VAL A 235 3.35 8.76 39.50
C VAL A 235 2.09 9.22 40.22
N TYR A 236 1.38 8.28 40.88
CA TYR A 236 0.20 8.67 41.70
C TYR A 236 0.56 9.62 42.82
N SER A 237 1.74 9.48 43.43
CA SER A 237 2.25 10.43 44.43
C SER A 237 2.41 11.85 43.86
N TYR A 238 3.07 11.97 42.71
CA TYR A 238 3.24 13.28 42.03
C TYR A 238 1.90 13.91 41.63
N LYS A 239 0.91 13.07 41.27
CA LYS A 239 -0.47 13.52 40.98
C LYS A 239 -1.29 13.76 42.25
N LYS A 240 -0.69 13.64 43.46
CA LYS A 240 -1.34 13.78 44.77
C LYS A 240 -2.54 12.81 44.98
N GLN A 241 -2.53 11.67 44.27
CA GLN A 241 -3.54 10.62 44.41
C GLN A 241 -3.09 9.56 45.42
N TYR A 242 -2.92 9.98 46.65
CA TYR A 242 -2.23 9.23 47.72
C TYR A 242 -2.89 7.88 48.05
N HIS A 243 -4.21 7.77 48.03
CA HIS A 243 -4.89 6.50 48.24
C HIS A 243 -4.61 5.49 47.13
N LYS A 244 -4.52 5.96 45.85
CA LYS A 244 -4.13 5.08 44.72
C LYS A 244 -2.63 4.72 44.83
N GLN A 245 -1.78 5.64 45.24
CA GLN A 245 -0.37 5.35 45.54
C GLN A 245 -0.26 4.20 46.54
N LEU A 246 -0.91 4.32 47.71
CA LEU A 246 -0.85 3.30 48.75
C LEU A 246 -1.41 1.96 48.32
N SER A 247 -2.56 1.95 47.65
CA SER A 247 -3.14 0.71 47.11
C SER A 247 -2.18 0.02 46.15
N THR A 248 -1.62 0.76 45.19
CA THR A 248 -0.67 0.20 44.20
C THR A 248 0.63 -0.28 44.86
N MET A 249 1.11 0.46 45.87
CA MET A 249 2.30 0.06 46.65
C MET A 249 2.06 -1.22 47.46
N LYS A 250 0.86 -1.45 48.00
CA LYS A 250 0.49 -2.70 48.65
C LYS A 250 0.51 -3.87 47.68
N ASP A 251 0.10 -3.67 46.40
CA ASP A 251 0.19 -4.69 45.37
C ASP A 251 1.65 -5.00 45.03
N ALA A 252 2.52 -3.96 44.89
CA ALA A 252 3.96 -4.13 44.71
C ALA A 252 4.59 -4.94 45.85
N PHE A 253 4.21 -4.61 47.10
CA PHE A 253 4.69 -5.31 48.28
C PHE A 253 4.29 -6.81 48.29
N ARG A 254 3.05 -7.10 47.95
CA ARG A 254 2.59 -8.50 47.82
C ARG A 254 3.40 -9.31 46.80
N LEU A 255 3.84 -8.68 45.71
CA LEU A 255 4.72 -9.31 44.73
C LEU A 255 6.15 -9.47 45.30
N ALA A 256 6.71 -8.43 45.93
CA ALA A 256 8.03 -8.46 46.52
C ALA A 256 8.18 -9.58 47.57
N GLN A 257 7.14 -9.87 48.35
CA GLN A 257 7.15 -10.94 49.35
C GLN A 257 7.19 -12.37 48.74
N LYS A 258 6.95 -12.52 47.43
CA LYS A 258 6.99 -13.81 46.74
C LYS A 258 8.39 -14.16 46.23
N VAL A 259 9.35 -13.25 46.33
CA VAL A 259 10.71 -13.40 45.79
C VAL A 259 11.75 -13.10 46.88
N ASP A 260 12.82 -13.86 46.92
CA ASP A 260 13.93 -13.63 47.84
C ASP A 260 14.92 -12.59 47.24
N SER A 261 14.56 -11.31 47.36
CA SER A 261 15.41 -10.21 46.92
C SER A 261 15.44 -9.10 47.98
N LYS A 262 16.53 -9.02 48.71
CA LYS A 262 16.76 -7.95 49.72
C LYS A 262 16.63 -6.55 49.08
N LEU A 263 17.25 -6.34 47.92
CA LEU A 263 17.22 -5.03 47.24
C LEU A 263 15.78 -4.64 46.85
N LEU A 264 14.97 -5.57 46.29
CA LEU A 264 13.58 -5.28 45.98
C LEU A 264 12.78 -4.98 47.24
N ASN A 265 12.89 -5.84 48.26
CA ASN A 265 12.16 -5.65 49.53
C ASN A 265 12.46 -4.29 50.18
N ASN A 266 13.72 -3.88 50.23
CA ASN A 266 14.13 -2.58 50.72
C ASN A 266 13.57 -1.42 49.89
N THR A 267 13.67 -1.49 48.58
CA THR A 267 13.13 -0.48 47.67
C THR A 267 11.62 -0.31 47.85
N ILE A 268 10.90 -1.41 48.02
CA ILE A 268 9.45 -1.41 48.24
C ILE A 268 9.09 -0.91 49.62
N ASN A 269 9.84 -1.32 50.70
CA ASN A 269 9.62 -0.84 52.06
C ASN A 269 9.82 0.68 52.13
N GLN A 270 10.86 1.23 51.53
CA GLN A 270 11.09 2.66 51.43
C GLN A 270 9.95 3.39 50.74
N SER A 271 9.47 2.86 49.59
CA SER A 271 8.36 3.47 48.86
C SER A 271 7.03 3.37 49.64
N LEU A 272 6.81 2.29 50.40
CA LEU A 272 5.67 2.16 51.32
C LEU A 272 5.73 3.16 52.45
N THR A 273 6.93 3.47 52.98
CA THR A 273 7.11 4.53 53.98
C THR A 273 6.52 5.84 53.48
N PHE A 274 6.89 6.28 52.26
CA PHE A 274 6.32 7.48 51.63
C PHE A 274 4.83 7.38 51.39
N ALA A 275 4.33 6.20 50.97
CA ALA A 275 2.92 6.01 50.67
C ALA A 275 2.06 6.13 51.95
N TYR A 276 2.50 5.55 53.08
CA TYR A 276 1.83 5.68 54.37
C TYR A 276 1.93 7.08 54.94
N TYR A 277 3.11 7.71 54.81
CA TYR A 277 3.31 9.11 55.20
C TYR A 277 2.34 10.07 54.50
N ASN A 278 2.14 9.87 53.18
CA ASN A 278 1.27 10.72 52.39
C ASN A 278 -0.23 10.59 52.74
N VAL A 279 -0.65 9.46 53.30
CA VAL A 279 -2.02 9.26 53.82
C VAL A 279 -2.14 9.50 55.32
N ASP A 280 -1.10 10.06 55.94
CA ASP A 280 -1.02 10.40 57.36
C ASP A 280 -1.05 9.20 58.33
N ASP A 281 -0.76 8.00 57.85
CA ASP A 281 -0.63 6.79 58.66
C ASP A 281 0.83 6.68 59.20
N MET A 282 1.15 7.47 60.21
CA MET A 282 2.50 7.58 60.78
C MET A 282 2.96 6.27 61.42
N GLN A 283 2.05 5.46 61.97
CA GLN A 283 2.40 4.19 62.60
C GLN A 283 2.99 3.21 61.57
N ASN A 284 2.29 3.00 60.49
CA ASN A 284 2.77 2.12 59.40
C ASN A 284 3.98 2.74 58.69
N ALA A 285 4.02 4.07 58.47
CA ALA A 285 5.16 4.75 57.88
C ALA A 285 6.45 4.45 58.69
N LYS A 286 6.44 4.60 60.02
CA LYS A 286 7.58 4.25 60.86
C LYS A 286 7.92 2.76 60.85
N CYS A 287 6.92 1.88 60.84
CA CYS A 287 7.18 0.45 60.76
C CYS A 287 8.00 0.08 59.51
N PHE A 288 7.66 0.61 58.36
CA PHE A 288 8.39 0.35 57.11
C PHE A 288 9.72 1.12 57.04
N LEU A 289 9.80 2.33 57.61
CA LEU A 289 11.03 3.08 57.75
C LEU A 289 12.09 2.28 58.53
N PHE A 290 11.75 1.73 59.70
CA PHE A 290 12.67 0.92 60.48
C PHE A 290 13.13 -0.35 59.77
N LYS A 291 12.25 -1.02 58.99
CA LYS A 291 12.64 -2.14 58.15
C LYS A 291 13.70 -1.73 57.13
N THR A 292 13.57 -0.53 56.54
CA THR A 292 14.54 0.01 55.59
C THR A 292 15.87 0.38 56.24
N LEU A 293 15.84 1.04 57.43
CA LEU A 293 17.03 1.50 58.13
C LEU A 293 17.85 0.37 58.75
N ASN A 294 17.24 -0.75 59.09
CA ASN A 294 17.92 -1.90 59.67
C ASN A 294 18.74 -2.73 58.67
N ASP A 295 18.55 -2.51 57.39
CA ASP A 295 19.32 -3.19 56.34
C ASP A 295 20.53 -2.32 55.95
N VAL A 296 21.69 -2.65 56.50
CA VAL A 296 22.92 -1.84 56.41
C VAL A 296 23.54 -1.83 54.99
N GLU A 297 23.20 -2.81 54.14
CA GLU A 297 23.86 -2.99 52.85
C GLU A 297 23.23 -2.25 51.67
N THR A 298 22.07 -1.65 51.85
CA THR A 298 21.37 -1.01 50.75
C THR A 298 21.56 0.50 50.65
N VAL A 299 21.87 0.91 49.44
CA VAL A 299 22.57 2.12 48.99
C VAL A 299 21.81 3.44 49.14
N ILE A 300 20.52 3.52 49.53
CA ILE A 300 19.76 4.76 49.48
C ILE A 300 19.39 5.23 50.91
N LYS A 301 20.37 5.31 51.78
CA LYS A 301 20.18 5.82 53.17
C LYS A 301 19.66 7.26 53.19
N SER A 302 20.13 8.11 52.27
CA SER A 302 19.73 9.51 52.25
C SER A 302 18.23 9.72 52.06
N SER A 303 17.57 8.97 51.19
CA SER A 303 16.12 9.08 51.02
C SER A 303 15.34 8.53 52.24
N ALA A 304 15.88 7.49 52.92
CA ALA A 304 15.30 7.03 54.19
C ALA A 304 15.47 8.02 55.32
N TYR A 305 16.62 8.70 55.39
CA TYR A 305 16.85 9.76 56.35
C TYR A 305 15.96 10.98 56.08
N ALA A 306 15.75 11.36 54.82
CA ALA A 306 14.85 12.47 54.45
C ALA A 306 13.42 12.20 54.91
N ILE A 307 12.85 11.02 54.63
CA ILE A 307 11.48 10.70 55.08
C ILE A 307 11.42 10.54 56.61
N ALA A 308 12.49 10.06 57.25
CA ALA A 308 12.56 10.01 58.72
C ALA A 308 12.48 11.43 59.31
N MET A 309 13.27 12.36 58.78
CA MET A 309 13.23 13.77 59.15
C MET A 309 11.82 14.34 59.05
N ASP A 310 11.14 14.13 57.90
CA ASP A 310 9.77 14.63 57.67
C ASP A 310 8.75 14.02 58.65
N ILE A 311 8.84 12.70 58.93
CA ILE A 311 7.97 12.00 59.89
C ILE A 311 8.16 12.62 61.30
N TYR A 312 9.40 12.79 61.74
CA TYR A 312 9.68 13.33 63.08
C TYR A 312 9.41 14.82 63.18
N GLU A 313 9.50 15.58 62.10
CA GLU A 313 9.05 16.99 62.07
C GLU A 313 7.52 17.06 62.31
N LYS A 314 6.73 16.23 61.62
CA LYS A 314 5.26 16.10 61.87
C LYS A 314 4.96 15.71 63.33
N GLU A 315 5.75 14.81 63.90
CA GLU A 315 5.59 14.36 65.28
C GLU A 315 6.13 15.38 66.30
N LYS A 316 6.70 16.51 65.85
CA LYS A 316 7.29 17.58 66.71
C LYS A 316 8.38 17.04 67.66
N LYS A 317 9.29 16.19 67.10
CA LYS A 317 10.43 15.62 67.83
C LYS A 317 11.74 16.24 67.34
N PRO A 318 12.14 17.41 67.90
CA PRO A 318 13.27 18.17 67.38
C PRO A 318 14.60 17.42 67.41
N ASP A 319 14.85 16.63 68.47
CA ASP A 319 16.09 15.86 68.57
C ASP A 319 16.24 14.80 67.45
N SER A 320 15.14 14.14 67.08
CA SER A 320 15.15 13.21 65.98
C SER A 320 15.32 13.92 64.63
N VAL A 321 14.67 15.09 64.46
CA VAL A 321 14.85 15.93 63.26
C VAL A 321 16.30 16.36 63.16
N PHE A 322 16.90 16.83 64.25
CA PHE A 322 18.31 17.17 64.29
C PHE A 322 19.22 16.01 63.87
N PHE A 323 19.01 14.83 64.46
CA PHE A 323 19.79 13.65 64.16
C PHE A 323 19.78 13.30 62.67
N TYR A 324 18.61 13.19 62.05
CA TYR A 324 18.48 12.86 60.63
C TYR A 324 18.95 13.99 59.73
N SER A 325 18.75 15.25 60.10
CA SER A 325 19.29 16.40 59.39
C SER A 325 20.83 16.40 59.38
N ALA A 326 21.47 16.05 60.48
CA ALA A 326 22.93 15.93 60.53
C ALA A 326 23.47 14.84 59.60
N LEU A 327 22.78 13.68 59.53
CA LEU A 327 23.11 12.61 58.58
C LEU A 327 22.94 13.07 57.14
N LEU A 328 21.87 13.82 56.83
CA LEU A 328 21.60 14.33 55.49
C LEU A 328 22.61 15.39 55.05
N MET A 329 23.20 16.16 55.93
CA MET A 329 24.29 17.09 55.56
C MET A 329 25.51 16.35 55.02
N THR A 330 25.74 15.10 55.43
CA THR A 330 26.82 14.25 54.93
C THR A 330 26.42 13.50 53.65
N ASP A 331 25.33 12.78 53.73
CA ASP A 331 24.94 11.76 52.72
C ASP A 331 23.84 12.22 51.76
N GLY A 332 23.21 13.39 52.01
CA GLY A 332 22.10 13.91 51.24
C GLY A 332 22.51 14.48 49.88
N ASP A 333 21.58 14.46 48.93
CA ASP A 333 21.67 15.29 47.73
C ASP A 333 21.45 16.78 48.04
N ILE A 334 21.58 17.63 47.05
CA ILE A 334 21.48 19.08 47.24
C ILE A 334 20.12 19.53 47.81
N HIS A 335 19.01 18.85 47.47
CA HIS A 335 17.69 19.14 47.99
C HIS A 335 17.58 18.73 49.47
N ALA A 336 18.01 17.51 49.78
CA ALA A 336 18.01 16.99 51.14
C ALA A 336 18.92 17.81 52.05
N LYS A 337 20.11 18.21 51.58
CA LYS A 337 21.03 19.11 52.32
C LYS A 337 20.42 20.48 52.58
N HIS A 338 19.70 21.04 51.59
CA HIS A 338 19.03 22.33 51.78
C HIS A 338 17.99 22.28 52.92
N GLU A 339 17.08 21.27 52.90
CA GLU A 339 16.09 21.12 53.98
C GLU A 339 16.72 20.76 55.31
N ALA A 340 17.76 19.92 55.30
CA ALA A 340 18.53 19.60 56.50
C ALA A 340 19.20 20.86 57.12
N ALA A 341 19.83 21.69 56.30
CA ALA A 341 20.46 22.94 56.78
C ALA A 341 19.43 23.88 57.42
N LYS A 342 18.24 23.99 56.81
CA LYS A 342 17.14 24.79 57.37
C LYS A 342 16.67 24.25 58.72
N ASN A 343 16.51 22.94 58.86
CA ASN A 343 16.11 22.32 60.12
C ASN A 343 17.19 22.43 61.21
N LEU A 344 18.45 22.24 60.82
CA LEU A 344 19.56 22.45 61.73
C LEU A 344 19.67 23.92 62.20
N SER A 345 19.51 24.88 61.30
CA SER A 345 19.46 26.28 61.64
C SER A 345 18.36 26.57 62.66
N ARG A 346 17.15 26.10 62.46
CA ARG A 346 16.00 26.24 63.37
C ARG A 346 16.30 25.60 64.73
N PHE A 347 16.82 24.39 64.78
CA PHE A 347 17.20 23.68 65.98
C PHE A 347 18.19 24.48 66.81
N TYR A 348 19.23 25.08 66.20
CA TYR A 348 20.21 25.86 66.88
C TYR A 348 19.68 27.26 67.37
N VAL A 349 18.69 27.82 66.63
CA VAL A 349 17.99 29.01 67.13
C VAL A 349 17.23 28.69 68.41
N ASP A 350 16.49 27.57 68.42
CA ASP A 350 15.69 27.16 69.61
C ASP A 350 16.56 26.79 70.80
N ASN A 351 17.82 26.39 70.56
CA ASN A 351 18.82 26.13 71.59
C ASN A 351 19.77 27.34 71.92
N ASN A 352 19.45 28.53 71.43
CA ASN A 352 20.22 29.78 71.66
C ASN A 352 21.67 29.72 71.14
N ASP A 353 22.02 28.84 70.20
CA ASP A 353 23.33 28.80 69.56
C ASP A 353 23.32 29.61 68.27
N THR A 354 23.41 30.89 68.37
CA THR A 354 23.35 31.83 67.25
C THR A 354 24.47 31.60 66.24
N HIS A 355 25.64 31.15 66.64
CA HIS A 355 26.78 30.96 65.77
C HIS A 355 26.51 29.79 64.80
N ARG A 356 26.07 28.63 65.29
CA ARG A 356 25.74 27.49 64.48
C ARG A 356 24.46 27.71 63.65
N ALA A 357 23.49 28.42 64.26
CA ALA A 357 22.27 28.78 63.51
C ALA A 357 22.60 29.63 62.29
N LEU A 358 23.47 30.65 62.39
CA LEU A 358 23.89 31.44 61.23
C LEU A 358 24.72 30.66 60.23
N PHE A 359 25.59 29.76 60.72
CA PHE A 359 26.35 28.88 59.83
C PHE A 359 25.42 28.05 58.91
N TYR A 360 24.47 27.32 59.49
CA TYR A 360 23.54 26.51 58.71
C TYR A 360 22.53 27.31 57.86
N LEU A 361 22.17 28.53 58.33
CA LEU A 361 21.37 29.45 57.54
C LEU A 361 22.12 29.86 56.27
N LYS A 362 23.39 30.21 56.37
CA LYS A 362 24.25 30.59 55.25
C LYS A 362 24.45 29.42 54.29
N GLU A 363 24.68 28.19 54.78
CA GLU A 363 24.77 26.97 54.00
C GLU A 363 23.44 26.71 53.23
N GLY A 364 22.30 26.82 53.90
CA GLY A 364 20.99 26.71 53.32
C GLY A 364 20.74 27.73 52.20
N MET A 365 21.19 28.99 52.39
CA MET A 365 21.08 30.03 51.34
C MET A 365 21.94 29.70 50.12
N THR A 366 23.17 29.21 50.29
CA THR A 366 24.05 28.85 49.17
C THR A 366 23.52 27.66 48.40
N LEU A 367 22.93 26.67 49.09
CA LEU A 367 22.26 25.54 48.50
C LEU A 367 20.99 25.96 47.74
N SER A 368 20.20 26.90 48.33
CA SER A 368 19.01 27.47 47.68
C SER A 368 19.36 28.17 46.37
N ASP A 369 20.42 29.00 46.36
CA ASP A 369 20.87 29.69 45.14
C ASP A 369 21.29 28.70 44.05
N SER A 370 21.97 27.62 44.43
CA SER A 370 22.35 26.56 43.54
C SER A 370 21.13 25.79 42.97
N LEU A 371 20.15 25.49 43.83
CA LEU A 371 18.89 24.89 43.45
C LEU A 371 18.09 25.78 42.49
N ASN A 372 18.02 27.08 42.75
CA ASN A 372 17.32 28.02 41.88
C ASN A 372 17.93 28.06 40.48
N LYS A 373 19.25 28.02 40.35
CA LYS A 373 19.96 27.93 39.05
C LYS A 373 19.63 26.63 38.34
N ILE A 374 19.70 25.50 39.04
CA ILE A 374 19.37 24.17 38.48
C ILE A 374 17.92 24.13 38.03
N ASN A 375 16.99 24.62 38.86
CA ASN A 375 15.57 24.61 38.54
C ASN A 375 15.22 25.50 37.35
N ALA A 376 15.87 26.67 37.22
CA ALA A 376 15.68 27.56 36.08
C ALA A 376 16.08 26.86 34.75
N VAL A 377 17.26 26.22 34.72
CA VAL A 377 17.73 25.48 33.57
C VAL A 377 16.79 24.30 33.25
N ASN A 378 16.41 23.54 34.30
CA ASN A 378 15.52 22.40 34.15
C ASN A 378 14.12 22.81 33.63
N SER A 379 13.57 23.93 34.07
CA SER A 379 12.27 24.44 33.65
C SER A 379 12.25 24.77 32.16
N VAL A 380 13.31 25.41 31.65
CA VAL A 380 13.44 25.68 30.20
C VAL A 380 13.57 24.37 29.40
N ALA A 381 14.39 23.43 29.89
CA ALA A 381 14.54 22.13 29.25
C ALA A 381 13.23 21.34 29.23
N LYS A 382 12.46 21.35 30.33
CA LYS A 382 11.14 20.70 30.42
C LYS A 382 10.13 21.32 29.44
N MET A 383 10.08 22.64 29.37
CA MET A 383 9.18 23.35 28.43
C MET A 383 9.53 23.04 26.98
N HIS A 384 10.80 23.04 26.63
CA HIS A 384 11.28 22.68 25.28
C HIS A 384 10.97 21.22 24.96
N PHE A 385 11.15 20.31 25.90
CA PHE A 385 10.78 18.90 25.73
C PHE A 385 9.28 18.73 25.47
N ALA A 386 8.43 19.34 26.32
CA ALA A 386 6.98 19.24 26.19
C ALA A 386 6.47 19.80 24.84
N TYR A 387 7.04 20.93 24.42
CA TYR A 387 6.73 21.53 23.10
C TYR A 387 7.11 20.62 21.96
N ASN A 388 8.33 20.10 21.95
CA ASN A 388 8.81 19.19 20.90
C ASN A 388 8.02 17.87 20.87
N TYR A 389 7.70 17.31 22.04
CA TYR A 389 6.88 16.11 22.13
C TYR A 389 5.48 16.35 21.55
N SER A 390 4.82 17.44 21.94
CA SER A 390 3.49 17.79 21.43
C SER A 390 3.47 17.96 19.91
N ASN A 391 4.49 18.60 19.35
CA ASN A 391 4.59 18.77 17.90
C ASN A 391 4.80 17.44 17.18
N ARG A 392 5.68 16.58 17.69
CA ARG A 392 5.92 15.23 17.13
C ARG A 392 4.70 14.31 17.27
N GLU A 393 3.97 14.42 18.37
CA GLU A 393 2.75 13.65 18.55
C GLU A 393 1.69 14.05 17.51
N LYS A 394 1.52 15.35 17.26
CA LYS A 394 0.65 15.85 16.18
C LYS A 394 1.08 15.34 14.82
N GLU A 395 2.36 15.40 14.51
CA GLU A 395 2.93 14.88 13.25
C GLU A 395 2.72 13.37 13.13
N ASN A 396 2.97 12.61 14.19
CA ASN A 396 2.71 11.17 14.22
C ASN A 396 1.23 10.80 14.01
N ILE A 397 0.32 11.59 14.59
CA ILE A 397 -1.12 11.41 14.39
C ILE A 397 -1.48 11.68 12.94
N GLN A 398 -0.93 12.73 12.32
CA GLN A 398 -1.14 13.04 10.91
C GLN A 398 -0.58 11.94 10.00
N LEU A 399 0.67 11.50 10.23
CA LEU A 399 1.29 10.41 9.46
C LEU A 399 0.52 9.09 9.59
N LYS A 400 0.01 8.77 10.78
CA LYS A 400 -0.83 7.58 10.99
C LYS A 400 -2.18 7.70 10.27
N ALA A 401 -2.77 8.89 10.24
CA ALA A 401 -3.99 9.14 9.47
C ALA A 401 -3.74 8.99 7.96
N GLU A 402 -2.68 9.59 7.44
CA GLU A 402 -2.26 9.45 6.03
C GLU A 402 -1.93 7.99 5.66
N ALA A 403 -1.23 7.27 6.54
CA ALA A 403 -0.93 5.85 6.33
C ALA A 403 -2.20 4.99 6.32
N LYS A 404 -3.20 5.33 7.14
CA LYS A 404 -4.51 4.66 7.15
C LYS A 404 -5.28 4.94 5.86
N GLU A 405 -5.30 6.20 5.40
CA GLU A 405 -5.91 6.58 4.12
C GLU A 405 -5.23 5.88 2.94
N ASN A 406 -3.90 5.86 2.91
CA ASN A 406 -3.13 5.16 1.89
C ASN A 406 -3.41 3.64 1.87
N LYS A 407 -3.52 3.00 3.03
CA LYS A 407 -3.91 1.58 3.12
C LYS A 407 -5.33 1.34 2.62
N MET A 408 -6.27 2.23 2.93
CA MET A 408 -7.64 2.15 2.44
C MET A 408 -7.69 2.35 0.92
N MET A 409 -6.96 3.33 0.37
CA MET A 409 -6.82 3.54 -1.08
C MET A 409 -6.21 2.33 -1.78
N MET A 410 -5.16 1.73 -1.24
CA MET A 410 -4.58 0.48 -1.74
C MET A 410 -5.60 -0.66 -1.74
N GLY A 411 -6.40 -0.79 -0.67
CA GLY A 411 -7.48 -1.78 -0.60
C GLY A 411 -8.52 -1.59 -1.71
N ILE A 412 -8.92 -0.34 -1.99
CA ILE A 412 -9.86 -0.01 -3.06
C ILE A 412 -9.27 -0.34 -4.44
N ILE A 413 -7.98 -0.03 -4.67
CA ILE A 413 -7.30 -0.34 -5.94
C ILE A 413 -7.23 -1.85 -6.16
N VAL A 414 -6.86 -2.62 -5.13
CA VAL A 414 -6.80 -4.09 -5.20
C VAL A 414 -8.20 -4.68 -5.48
N LEU A 415 -9.23 -4.18 -4.79
CA LEU A 415 -10.61 -4.61 -5.02
C LEU A 415 -11.07 -4.29 -6.46
N GLY A 416 -10.75 -3.09 -6.95
CA GLY A 416 -11.02 -2.69 -8.33
C GLY A 416 -10.33 -3.58 -9.36
N ALA A 417 -9.06 -3.94 -9.13
CA ALA A 417 -8.32 -4.85 -9.99
C ALA A 417 -8.93 -6.26 -9.99
N LEU A 418 -9.37 -6.77 -8.83
CA LEU A 418 -10.06 -8.05 -8.73
C LEU A 418 -11.40 -8.06 -9.48
N LEU A 419 -12.19 -6.98 -9.36
CA LEU A 419 -13.45 -6.84 -10.09
C LEU A 419 -13.23 -6.79 -11.61
N LEU A 420 -12.21 -6.06 -12.07
CA LEU A 420 -11.82 -6.04 -13.49
C LEU A 420 -11.36 -7.41 -13.97
N GLY A 421 -10.60 -8.13 -13.18
CA GLY A 421 -10.18 -9.50 -13.47
C GLY A 421 -11.37 -10.47 -13.59
N MET A 422 -12.32 -10.40 -12.66
CA MET A 422 -13.57 -11.19 -12.71
C MET A 422 -14.43 -10.82 -13.93
N PHE A 423 -14.55 -9.52 -14.23
CA PHE A 423 -15.26 -9.07 -15.43
C PHE A 423 -14.60 -9.57 -16.71
N TYR A 424 -13.27 -9.50 -16.79
CA TYR A 424 -12.51 -10.05 -17.92
C TYR A 424 -12.71 -11.56 -18.07
N ALA A 425 -12.63 -12.31 -16.98
CA ALA A 425 -12.87 -13.75 -16.99
C ALA A 425 -14.29 -14.08 -17.44
N PHE A 426 -15.30 -13.35 -16.94
CA PHE A 426 -16.70 -13.50 -17.37
C PHE A 426 -16.88 -13.21 -18.86
N MET A 427 -16.27 -12.12 -19.36
CA MET A 427 -16.33 -11.78 -20.79
C MET A 427 -15.64 -12.83 -21.66
N ASN A 428 -14.52 -13.35 -21.22
CA ASN A 428 -13.79 -14.40 -21.92
C ASN A 428 -14.61 -15.70 -22.00
N GLU A 429 -15.25 -16.10 -20.90
CA GLU A 429 -16.14 -17.26 -20.88
C GLU A 429 -17.37 -17.06 -21.78
N ARG A 430 -17.96 -15.86 -21.76
CA ARG A 430 -19.05 -15.50 -22.67
C ARG A 430 -18.63 -15.58 -24.13
N ASN A 431 -17.45 -15.08 -24.46
CA ASN A 431 -16.89 -15.16 -25.82
C ASN A 431 -16.60 -16.62 -26.24
N LYS A 432 -16.07 -17.44 -25.34
CA LYS A 432 -15.85 -18.87 -25.56
C LYS A 432 -17.17 -19.60 -25.86
N LYS A 433 -18.22 -19.29 -25.08
CA LYS A 433 -19.57 -19.86 -25.35
C LYS A 433 -20.13 -19.43 -26.71
N LYS A 434 -19.93 -18.14 -27.11
CA LYS A 434 -20.32 -17.67 -28.45
C LYS A 434 -19.54 -18.39 -29.56
N TYR A 435 -18.23 -18.53 -29.38
CA TYR A 435 -17.39 -19.24 -30.35
C TYR A 435 -17.81 -20.70 -30.52
N LEU A 436 -18.10 -21.41 -29.43
CA LEU A 436 -18.58 -22.78 -29.48
C LEU A 436 -19.93 -22.89 -30.17
N ARG A 437 -20.87 -21.93 -29.92
CA ARG A 437 -22.16 -21.90 -30.64
C ARG A 437 -21.99 -21.66 -32.14
N LEU A 438 -21.12 -20.73 -32.53
CA LEU A 438 -20.79 -20.46 -33.94
C LEU A 438 -20.18 -21.70 -34.62
N LYS A 439 -19.25 -22.37 -33.92
CA LYS A 439 -18.64 -23.61 -34.42
C LYS A 439 -19.70 -24.69 -34.67
N HIS A 440 -20.58 -24.90 -33.68
CA HIS A 440 -21.67 -25.89 -33.82
C HIS A 440 -22.64 -25.53 -34.94
N LEU A 441 -22.97 -24.25 -35.11
CA LEU A 441 -23.83 -23.78 -36.20
C LEU A 441 -23.16 -24.01 -37.58
N ASN A 442 -21.86 -23.74 -37.69
CA ASN A 442 -21.11 -24.01 -38.91
C ASN A 442 -21.07 -25.52 -39.24
N GLU A 443 -20.86 -26.37 -38.23
CA GLU A 443 -20.92 -27.85 -38.41
C GLU A 443 -22.30 -28.31 -38.88
N GLN A 444 -23.38 -27.68 -38.38
CA GLN A 444 -24.74 -27.97 -38.88
C GLN A 444 -24.94 -27.49 -40.32
N LEU A 445 -24.45 -26.28 -40.63
CA LEU A 445 -24.52 -25.76 -42.01
C LEU A 445 -23.73 -26.62 -43.00
N ASP A 446 -22.58 -27.12 -42.61
CA ASP A 446 -21.78 -27.99 -43.48
C ASP A 446 -22.49 -29.35 -43.72
N LYS A 447 -23.14 -29.91 -42.69
CA LYS A 447 -23.98 -31.13 -42.86
C LYS A 447 -25.14 -30.88 -43.83
N LEU A 448 -25.86 -29.74 -43.66
CA LEU A 448 -26.96 -29.40 -44.57
C LEU A 448 -26.47 -29.17 -46.00
N ARG A 449 -25.27 -28.58 -46.18
CA ARG A 449 -24.65 -28.43 -47.51
C ARG A 449 -24.30 -29.79 -48.13
N GLU A 450 -23.76 -30.71 -47.32
CA GLU A 450 -23.47 -32.07 -47.81
C GLU A 450 -24.75 -32.81 -48.20
N GLU A 451 -25.82 -32.72 -47.41
CA GLU A 451 -27.12 -33.30 -47.70
C GLU A 451 -27.71 -32.72 -48.98
N ALA A 452 -27.73 -31.37 -49.11
CA ALA A 452 -28.20 -30.72 -50.33
C ALA A 452 -27.35 -31.09 -51.56
N THR A 453 -26.03 -31.25 -51.36
CA THR A 453 -25.14 -31.69 -52.46
C THR A 453 -25.42 -33.13 -52.86
N ARG A 454 -25.72 -34.05 -51.93
CA ARG A 454 -26.11 -35.41 -52.17
C ARG A 454 -27.46 -35.48 -52.90
N GLU A 455 -28.46 -34.69 -52.43
CA GLU A 455 -29.77 -34.64 -53.12
C GLU A 455 -29.65 -34.08 -54.53
N ASN A 456 -28.86 -33.00 -54.71
CA ASN A 456 -28.65 -32.46 -56.06
C ASN A 456 -27.93 -33.46 -56.99
N LYS A 457 -26.94 -34.20 -56.45
CA LYS A 457 -26.23 -35.22 -57.20
C LYS A 457 -27.17 -36.36 -57.58
N ALA A 458 -28.03 -36.81 -56.66
CA ALA A 458 -29.04 -37.84 -56.95
C ALA A 458 -30.05 -37.39 -58.05
N LYS A 459 -30.53 -36.10 -57.91
CA LYS A 459 -31.44 -35.55 -58.97
C LYS A 459 -30.76 -35.40 -60.33
N ILE A 460 -29.46 -35.03 -60.34
CA ILE A 460 -28.69 -34.95 -61.59
C ILE A 460 -28.51 -36.36 -62.17
N GLU A 461 -28.24 -37.33 -61.31
CA GLU A 461 -28.10 -38.74 -61.78
C GLU A 461 -29.41 -39.29 -62.30
N GLU A 462 -30.54 -39.00 -61.62
CA GLU A 462 -31.90 -39.37 -62.10
C GLU A 462 -32.20 -38.71 -63.46
N LYS A 463 -31.96 -37.38 -63.57
CA LYS A 463 -32.18 -36.68 -64.85
C LYS A 463 -31.21 -37.11 -65.94
N THR A 464 -30.01 -37.52 -65.59
CA THR A 464 -29.04 -38.07 -66.52
C THR A 464 -29.52 -39.44 -67.05
N ASN A 465 -30.08 -40.26 -66.16
CA ASN A 465 -30.64 -41.55 -66.54
C ASN A 465 -31.90 -41.39 -67.43
N GLU A 466 -32.80 -40.42 -67.08
CA GLU A 466 -33.92 -40.05 -67.96
C GLU A 466 -33.46 -39.60 -69.36
N LEU A 467 -32.40 -38.77 -69.39
CA LEU A 467 -31.81 -38.27 -70.63
C LEU A 467 -31.20 -39.41 -71.49
N ILE A 468 -30.57 -40.38 -70.82
CA ILE A 468 -30.04 -41.58 -71.49
C ILE A 468 -31.18 -42.42 -72.03
N ALA A 469 -32.26 -42.60 -71.23
CA ALA A 469 -33.45 -43.33 -71.68
C ALA A 469 -34.10 -42.64 -72.89
N LEU A 470 -34.35 -41.32 -72.81
CA LEU A 470 -34.85 -40.52 -73.93
C LEU A 470 -33.93 -40.57 -75.16
N LYS A 471 -32.62 -40.56 -74.96
CA LYS A 471 -31.62 -40.63 -76.04
C LYS A 471 -31.62 -42.01 -76.71
N THR A 472 -31.90 -43.05 -75.96
CA THR A 472 -32.09 -44.42 -76.55
C THR A 472 -33.40 -44.53 -77.29
N GLU A 473 -34.49 -43.92 -76.79
CA GLU A 473 -35.78 -43.83 -77.43
C GLU A 473 -35.73 -43.04 -78.75
N ILE A 474 -35.07 -41.89 -78.74
CA ILE A 474 -34.78 -41.07 -79.93
C ILE A 474 -33.93 -41.86 -80.93
N ARG A 475 -32.96 -42.67 -80.50
CA ARG A 475 -32.19 -43.53 -81.39
C ARG A 475 -33.09 -44.62 -82.03
N HIS A 476 -34.01 -45.18 -81.25
CA HIS A 476 -34.97 -46.17 -81.76
C HIS A 476 -35.94 -45.54 -82.77
N LEU A 477 -36.49 -44.34 -82.44
CA LEU A 477 -37.35 -43.58 -83.33
C LEU A 477 -36.60 -43.10 -84.58
N ASN A 478 -35.35 -42.64 -84.46
CA ASN A 478 -34.53 -42.29 -85.63
C ASN A 478 -34.21 -43.50 -86.52
N LYS A 479 -34.10 -44.71 -85.93
CA LYS A 479 -33.90 -45.91 -86.67
C LYS A 479 -35.21 -46.30 -87.43
N GLN A 480 -36.37 -46.15 -86.79
CA GLN A 480 -37.66 -46.31 -87.39
C GLN A 480 -37.91 -45.25 -88.50
N GLN A 481 -37.59 -43.93 -88.19
CA GLN A 481 -37.68 -42.89 -89.21
C GLN A 481 -36.72 -43.11 -90.39
N LYS A 482 -35.55 -43.71 -90.14
CA LYS A 482 -34.59 -44.01 -91.19
C LYS A 482 -35.09 -45.16 -92.07
N GLU A 483 -35.79 -46.11 -91.51
CA GLU A 483 -36.43 -47.17 -92.22
C GLU A 483 -37.68 -46.67 -92.97
N GLU A 484 -38.46 -45.74 -92.38
CA GLU A 484 -39.54 -45.02 -93.03
C GLU A 484 -39.03 -44.05 -94.11
N LYS A 485 -37.94 -43.32 -93.81
CA LYS A 485 -37.33 -42.41 -94.80
C LYS A 485 -36.75 -43.11 -96.00
N LEU A 486 -36.25 -44.33 -95.85
CA LEU A 486 -35.83 -45.16 -96.95
C LEU A 486 -37.02 -45.61 -97.81
N ARG A 487 -38.21 -45.71 -97.20
CA ARG A 487 -39.47 -45.92 -97.94
C ARG A 487 -39.95 -44.66 -98.67
N TYR A 488 -39.85 -43.50 -98.04
CA TYR A 488 -40.24 -42.19 -98.58
C TYR A 488 -39.23 -41.67 -99.64
N GLU A 489 -37.92 -41.95 -99.46
CA GLU A 489 -36.92 -41.58 -100.47
C GLU A 489 -37.06 -42.32 -101.79
N ALA A 490 -37.74 -43.45 -101.80
CA ALA A 490 -38.16 -44.14 -103.03
C ALA A 490 -39.37 -43.45 -103.69
N GLU A 491 -40.26 -42.80 -102.90
CA GLU A 491 -41.44 -42.06 -103.44
C GLU A 491 -41.11 -40.60 -103.79
N ILE A 492 -40.09 -39.95 -103.11
CA ILE A 492 -39.74 -38.53 -103.34
C ILE A 492 -38.84 -38.34 -104.58
N LYS A 493 -38.19 -39.36 -105.03
CA LYS A 493 -37.43 -39.27 -106.29
C LYS A 493 -38.31 -39.03 -107.53
N GLU A 494 -39.61 -39.09 -107.33
CA GLU A 494 -40.59 -38.84 -108.36
C GLU A 494 -41.20 -37.44 -108.34
N ILE A 495 -40.97 -36.62 -107.23
CA ILE A 495 -41.60 -35.29 -107.05
C ILE A 495 -40.58 -34.14 -107.06
N GLN A 496 -39.23 -34.39 -107.10
CA GLN A 496 -38.19 -33.32 -107.04
C GLN A 496 -37.84 -32.68 -108.38
N SER A 497 -38.76 -32.61 -109.29
CA SER A 497 -38.60 -31.79 -110.51
C SER A 497 -39.37 -30.45 -110.45
N GLY A 498 -39.83 -30.04 -109.32
CA GLY A 498 -40.57 -28.79 -109.29
C GLY A 498 -40.50 -28.10 -107.98
N ILE A 499 -39.74 -27.08 -107.91
CA ILE A 499 -39.78 -25.88 -107.06
C ILE A 499 -38.43 -25.58 -106.33
N GLU A 500 -37.44 -25.23 -107.15
CA GLU A 500 -36.54 -24.10 -106.80
C GLU A 500 -37.35 -22.85 -107.00
N LYS A 501 -37.61 -22.15 -105.97
CA LYS A 501 -37.64 -20.66 -105.89
C LYS A 501 -38.34 -20.15 -104.63
N ALA A 502 -37.69 -19.29 -104.02
CA ALA A 502 -38.06 -18.19 -103.18
C ALA A 502 -37.48 -18.32 -101.78
N ILE A 503 -36.25 -17.85 -101.60
CA ILE A 503 -35.81 -16.47 -101.31
C ILE A 503 -36.00 -16.09 -99.85
N SER A 504 -34.84 -16.03 -99.20
CA SER A 504 -34.22 -14.88 -98.46
C SER A 504 -35.10 -13.94 -97.65
N ILE A 505 -34.40 -13.46 -96.57
CA ILE A 505 -34.64 -12.29 -95.76
C ILE A 505 -35.37 -12.58 -94.43
N SER A 506 -34.89 -12.30 -93.26
CA SER A 506 -33.93 -11.25 -92.79
C SER A 506 -33.51 -11.53 -91.36
N GLU A 507 -32.34 -11.06 -91.13
CA GLU A 507 -31.77 -10.82 -89.79
C GLU A 507 -32.61 -9.87 -89.00
N ASN A 508 -32.64 -9.97 -87.68
CA ASN A 508 -32.03 -9.00 -86.70
C ASN A 508 -32.46 -9.28 -85.27
N SER A 509 -31.48 -9.61 -84.54
CA SER A 509 -30.97 -8.84 -83.35
C SER A 509 -32.00 -8.32 -82.37
N SER A 510 -31.74 -8.60 -81.12
CA SER A 510 -31.29 -7.59 -80.19
C SER A 510 -30.97 -8.16 -78.82
N LYS A 511 -29.73 -7.88 -78.37
CA LYS A 511 -29.31 -7.92 -76.97
C LYS A 511 -30.00 -6.80 -76.16
N PRO A 512 -30.33 -6.97 -74.87
CA PRO A 512 -30.65 -5.82 -74.00
C PRO A 512 -29.37 -5.21 -73.51
N SER A 513 -29.30 -3.86 -73.72
CA SER A 513 -28.30 -2.92 -73.27
C SER A 513 -28.33 -2.73 -71.75
N GLY A 514 -27.15 -2.49 -71.15
CA GLY A 514 -27.00 -2.18 -69.73
C GLY A 514 -27.58 -0.84 -69.38
N CYS A 515 -28.21 -0.78 -68.22
CA CYS A 515 -28.74 0.45 -67.62
C CYS A 515 -27.59 1.35 -67.13
N ASP A 516 -27.57 2.62 -67.59
CA ASP A 516 -26.58 3.62 -67.23
C ASP A 516 -27.02 4.32 -65.94
N ILE A 517 -26.07 4.94 -65.19
CA ILE A 517 -26.35 5.69 -63.92
C ILE A 517 -27.47 6.74 -64.13
N VAL A 518 -27.52 7.37 -65.29
CA VAL A 518 -28.51 8.39 -65.65
C VAL A 518 -29.94 7.79 -65.81
N GLU A 519 -30.03 6.57 -66.41
CA GLU A 519 -31.31 5.86 -66.50
C GLU A 519 -31.79 5.37 -65.14
N LEU A 520 -30.88 4.91 -64.30
CA LEU A 520 -31.18 4.47 -62.94
C LEU A 520 -31.61 5.67 -62.05
N TYR A 521 -30.94 6.85 -62.17
CA TYR A 521 -31.33 8.06 -61.49
C TYR A 521 -32.77 8.47 -61.89
N THR A 522 -33.08 8.43 -63.19
CA THR A 522 -34.41 8.78 -63.71
C THR A 522 -35.49 7.80 -63.22
N MET A 523 -35.17 6.52 -63.18
CA MET A 523 -36.06 5.49 -62.64
C MET A 523 -36.38 5.70 -61.16
N ILE A 524 -35.37 6.02 -60.36
CA ILE A 524 -35.55 6.31 -58.93
C ILE A 524 -36.35 7.58 -58.71
N GLN A 525 -36.10 8.65 -59.47
CA GLN A 525 -36.89 9.90 -59.46
C GLN A 525 -38.37 9.63 -59.80
N LYS A 526 -38.65 8.79 -60.78
CA LYS A 526 -40.01 8.40 -61.11
C LYS A 526 -40.71 7.65 -59.99
N ARG A 527 -40.01 6.74 -59.32
CA ARG A 527 -40.56 6.00 -58.14
C ARG A 527 -40.83 6.94 -56.95
N ILE A 528 -40.00 7.94 -56.74
CA ILE A 528 -40.22 8.99 -55.71
C ILE A 528 -41.49 9.76 -56.01
N GLY A 529 -41.72 10.14 -57.26
CA GLY A 529 -42.92 10.82 -57.69
C GLY A 529 -44.20 9.95 -57.58
N GLU A 530 -44.08 8.65 -57.60
CA GLU A 530 -45.19 7.68 -57.43
C GLU A 530 -45.36 7.23 -55.95
N GLU A 531 -44.65 7.82 -54.98
CA GLU A 531 -44.62 7.45 -53.54
C GLU A 531 -44.29 5.96 -53.27
N LYS A 532 -43.56 5.29 -54.15
CA LYS A 532 -43.19 3.89 -54.05
C LYS A 532 -41.81 3.73 -53.39
N ASN A 533 -41.75 2.85 -52.41
CA ASN A 533 -40.48 2.51 -51.72
C ASN A 533 -39.50 1.77 -52.62
N LEU A 534 -38.20 2.00 -52.43
CA LEU A 534 -37.16 1.19 -53.06
C LEU A 534 -37.13 -0.23 -52.46
N THR A 535 -37.21 -1.23 -53.33
CA THR A 535 -37.15 -2.63 -52.93
C THR A 535 -35.68 -3.08 -52.65
N PRO A 536 -35.46 -4.20 -52.00
CA PRO A 536 -34.10 -4.75 -51.84
C PRO A 536 -33.37 -4.94 -53.16
N VAL A 537 -34.07 -5.33 -54.23
CA VAL A 537 -33.53 -5.50 -55.59
C VAL A 537 -33.08 -4.18 -56.19
N ASP A 538 -33.83 -3.09 -55.93
CA ASP A 538 -33.43 -1.75 -56.34
C ASP A 538 -32.11 -1.31 -55.68
N TRP A 539 -31.93 -1.61 -54.38
CA TRP A 539 -30.71 -1.30 -53.70
C TRP A 539 -29.51 -2.11 -54.19
N GLU A 540 -29.70 -3.40 -54.56
CA GLU A 540 -28.66 -4.22 -55.19
C GLU A 540 -28.29 -3.66 -56.55
N THR A 541 -29.29 -3.22 -57.35
CA THR A 541 -29.06 -2.60 -58.64
C THR A 541 -28.27 -1.28 -58.49
N ILE A 542 -28.64 -0.41 -57.53
CA ILE A 542 -27.95 0.82 -57.22
C ILE A 542 -26.48 0.52 -56.80
N ASP A 543 -26.27 -0.45 -55.91
CA ASP A 543 -24.94 -0.84 -55.47
C ASP A 543 -24.09 -1.35 -56.64
N SER A 544 -24.69 -2.19 -57.51
CA SER A 544 -23.98 -2.76 -58.66
C SER A 544 -23.59 -1.69 -59.68
N VAL A 545 -24.54 -0.81 -60.07
CA VAL A 545 -24.30 0.24 -61.08
C VAL A 545 -23.29 1.26 -60.57
N VAL A 546 -23.43 1.74 -59.32
CA VAL A 546 -22.49 2.74 -58.75
C VAL A 546 -21.07 2.14 -58.63
N ASN A 547 -20.93 0.88 -58.22
CA ASN A 547 -19.61 0.29 -58.13
C ASN A 547 -19.03 -0.15 -59.47
N LYS A 548 -19.86 -0.33 -60.52
CA LYS A 548 -19.42 -0.57 -61.87
C LYS A 548 -18.83 0.71 -62.51
N GLU A 549 -19.50 1.85 -62.32
CA GLU A 549 -19.04 3.13 -62.85
C GLU A 549 -17.91 3.79 -62.01
N HIS A 550 -17.90 3.51 -60.68
CA HIS A 550 -16.86 3.96 -59.80
C HIS A 550 -16.15 2.78 -59.12
N PRO A 551 -15.22 2.12 -59.84
CA PRO A 551 -14.51 0.94 -59.31
C PRO A 551 -13.83 1.24 -57.97
N TYR A 552 -14.01 0.31 -57.01
CA TYR A 552 -13.49 0.42 -55.65
C TYR A 552 -14.20 1.44 -54.74
N PHE A 553 -15.31 2.06 -55.13
CA PHE A 553 -16.03 3.00 -54.27
C PHE A 553 -16.40 2.39 -52.91
N LYS A 554 -17.05 1.24 -52.91
CA LYS A 554 -17.41 0.49 -51.70
C LYS A 554 -16.18 0.14 -50.87
N THR A 555 -15.15 -0.39 -51.52
CA THR A 555 -13.91 -0.82 -50.87
C THR A 555 -13.18 0.36 -50.22
N LYS A 556 -13.16 1.54 -50.87
CA LYS A 556 -12.54 2.75 -50.33
C LYS A 556 -13.29 3.24 -49.08
N LEU A 557 -14.61 3.29 -49.09
CA LEU A 557 -15.43 3.71 -47.97
C LEU A 557 -15.24 2.81 -46.73
N TYR A 558 -15.35 1.48 -46.92
CA TYR A 558 -15.19 0.52 -45.83
C TYR A 558 -13.75 0.44 -45.29
N LYS A 559 -12.77 0.79 -46.09
CA LYS A 559 -11.37 0.91 -45.64
C LYS A 559 -11.13 2.10 -44.74
N MET A 560 -11.90 3.19 -44.91
CA MET A 560 -11.79 4.41 -44.11
C MET A 560 -12.59 4.34 -42.81
N HIS A 561 -13.75 3.71 -42.83
CA HIS A 561 -14.61 3.52 -41.67
C HIS A 561 -15.54 2.32 -41.85
N GLU A 562 -15.73 1.50 -40.80
CA GLU A 562 -16.72 0.43 -40.79
C GLU A 562 -18.13 1.02 -40.78
N MET A 563 -18.85 0.86 -41.91
CA MET A 563 -20.14 1.48 -42.17
C MET A 563 -21.32 0.56 -41.87
N LYS A 564 -22.39 1.11 -41.34
CA LYS A 564 -23.69 0.44 -41.25
C LYS A 564 -24.39 0.50 -42.61
N ASP A 565 -25.27 -0.45 -42.89
CA ASP A 565 -26.05 -0.48 -44.13
C ASP A 565 -26.75 0.85 -44.46
N PHE A 566 -27.37 1.46 -43.46
CA PHE A 566 -28.02 2.76 -43.60
C PHE A 566 -27.03 3.88 -43.96
N GLU A 567 -25.84 3.87 -43.39
CA GLU A 567 -24.79 4.86 -43.66
C GLU A 567 -24.23 4.70 -45.08
N TYR A 568 -24.11 3.47 -45.52
CA TYR A 568 -23.67 3.15 -46.88
C TYR A 568 -24.71 3.56 -47.93
N LYS A 569 -26.02 3.35 -47.69
CA LYS A 569 -27.10 3.83 -48.53
C LYS A 569 -27.09 5.34 -48.72
N ILE A 570 -26.79 6.10 -47.67
CA ILE A 570 -26.61 7.54 -47.80
C ILE A 570 -25.47 7.89 -48.77
N CYS A 571 -24.33 7.21 -48.65
CA CYS A 571 -23.17 7.42 -49.52
C CYS A 571 -23.47 7.06 -50.99
N LEU A 572 -24.20 5.99 -51.25
CA LEU A 572 -24.65 5.63 -52.60
C LEU A 572 -25.52 6.71 -53.25
N LEU A 573 -26.51 7.22 -52.51
CA LEU A 573 -27.40 8.28 -53.03
C LEU A 573 -26.66 9.62 -53.25
N ILE A 574 -25.71 9.96 -52.37
CA ILE A 574 -24.88 11.17 -52.59
C ILE A 574 -23.99 10.99 -53.83
N LYS A 575 -23.43 9.80 -54.06
CA LYS A 575 -22.58 9.49 -55.22
C LYS A 575 -23.37 9.58 -56.52
N MET A 576 -24.62 9.13 -56.50
CA MET A 576 -25.57 9.28 -57.63
C MET A 576 -26.05 10.70 -57.88
N GLY A 577 -25.74 11.69 -56.99
CA GLY A 577 -26.07 13.09 -57.15
C GLY A 577 -27.35 13.57 -56.47
N PHE A 578 -28.06 12.72 -55.72
CA PHE A 578 -29.28 13.08 -55.01
C PHE A 578 -29.05 14.21 -53.97
N GLN A 579 -30.01 15.10 -53.88
CA GLN A 579 -29.99 16.22 -52.89
C GLN A 579 -30.49 15.73 -51.51
N ASN A 580 -30.17 16.47 -50.46
CA ASN A 580 -30.56 16.09 -49.10
C ASN A 580 -32.08 15.94 -48.89
N SER A 581 -32.88 16.76 -49.57
CA SER A 581 -34.35 16.65 -49.59
C SER A 581 -34.83 15.33 -50.21
N GLU A 582 -34.21 14.93 -51.30
CA GLU A 582 -34.53 13.67 -52.01
C GLU A 582 -34.09 12.45 -51.20
N ILE A 583 -32.89 12.49 -50.62
CA ILE A 583 -32.36 11.45 -49.74
C ILE A 583 -33.28 11.24 -48.53
N SER A 584 -33.82 12.33 -47.98
CA SER A 584 -34.76 12.29 -46.85
C SER A 584 -36.05 11.56 -47.19
N VAL A 585 -36.57 11.76 -48.41
CA VAL A 585 -37.76 11.06 -48.92
C VAL A 585 -37.45 9.58 -49.19
N ILE A 586 -36.36 9.28 -49.90
CA ILE A 586 -35.96 7.90 -50.26
C ILE A 586 -35.74 7.05 -49.00
N LEU A 587 -35.15 7.59 -47.96
CA LEU A 587 -34.81 6.87 -46.72
C LEU A 587 -35.86 6.98 -45.62
N HIS A 588 -37.01 7.66 -45.90
CA HIS A 588 -38.10 7.91 -44.94
C HIS A 588 -37.60 8.46 -43.59
N ARG A 589 -36.74 9.52 -43.65
CA ARG A 589 -36.19 10.21 -42.49
C ARG A 589 -36.37 11.69 -42.64
N SER A 590 -36.43 12.41 -41.52
CA SER A 590 -36.50 13.89 -41.57
C SER A 590 -35.24 14.48 -42.20
N TYR A 591 -35.40 15.64 -42.87
CA TYR A 591 -34.29 16.39 -43.46
C TYR A 591 -33.18 16.68 -42.43
N SER A 592 -33.56 17.03 -41.19
CA SER A 592 -32.62 17.27 -40.09
C SER A 592 -31.87 16.02 -39.69
N ALA A 593 -32.53 14.86 -39.63
CA ALA A 593 -31.90 13.58 -39.29
C ALA A 593 -30.84 13.18 -40.33
N ILE A 594 -31.14 13.32 -41.63
CA ILE A 594 -30.18 13.04 -42.71
C ILE A 594 -29.00 14.03 -42.66
N THR A 595 -29.25 15.32 -42.41
CA THR A 595 -28.20 16.33 -42.25
C THR A 595 -27.29 16.01 -41.08
N GLN A 596 -27.87 15.65 -39.94
CA GLN A 596 -27.09 15.26 -38.74
C GLN A 596 -26.25 14.00 -38.99
N GLN A 597 -26.84 13.01 -39.68
CA GLN A 597 -26.12 11.76 -39.98
C GLN A 597 -24.91 12.02 -40.89
N ARG A 598 -25.03 12.88 -41.88
CA ARG A 598 -23.92 13.27 -42.78
C ARG A 598 -22.84 14.04 -42.04
N THR A 599 -23.21 14.90 -41.11
CA THR A 599 -22.27 15.61 -40.24
C THR A 599 -21.54 14.64 -39.31
N ASN A 600 -22.26 13.69 -38.76
CA ASN A 600 -21.67 12.62 -37.92
C ASN A 600 -20.71 11.74 -38.73
N LEU A 601 -21.08 11.36 -39.97
CA LEU A 601 -20.22 10.62 -40.88
C LEU A 601 -18.95 11.40 -41.21
N TYR A 602 -19.04 12.71 -41.50
CA TYR A 602 -17.84 13.52 -41.68
C TYR A 602 -16.91 13.44 -40.48
N THR A 603 -17.45 13.59 -39.25
CA THR A 603 -16.66 13.51 -38.02
C THR A 603 -16.01 12.13 -37.83
N LYS A 604 -16.72 11.06 -38.20
CA LYS A 604 -16.19 9.68 -38.13
C LYS A 604 -15.04 9.45 -39.11
N PHE A 605 -15.15 9.97 -40.34
CA PHE A 605 -14.15 9.80 -41.39
C PHE A 605 -12.90 10.63 -41.14
N PHE A 606 -13.06 11.90 -40.71
CA PHE A 606 -11.96 12.85 -40.62
C PHE A 606 -11.49 13.16 -39.21
N LYS A 607 -12.17 12.60 -38.17
CA LYS A 607 -11.91 12.89 -36.75
C LYS A 607 -11.87 14.40 -36.41
N SER A 608 -12.58 15.23 -37.20
CA SER A 608 -12.69 16.68 -37.09
C SER A 608 -14.13 17.11 -37.29
N LYS A 609 -14.49 18.30 -36.77
CA LYS A 609 -15.82 18.88 -36.98
C LYS A 609 -15.91 19.43 -38.41
N GLY A 610 -16.96 19.11 -39.16
CA GLY A 610 -17.25 19.61 -40.49
C GLY A 610 -18.77 19.72 -40.73
N LYS A 611 -19.16 20.29 -41.88
CA LYS A 611 -20.57 20.44 -42.27
C LYS A 611 -20.99 19.26 -43.16
N ALA A 612 -22.29 18.97 -43.20
CA ALA A 612 -22.86 17.94 -44.07
C ALA A 612 -22.45 18.10 -45.56
N LYS A 613 -22.36 19.37 -46.03
CA LYS A 613 -21.93 19.69 -47.39
C LYS A 613 -20.48 19.27 -47.68
N ASP A 614 -19.61 19.34 -46.67
CA ASP A 614 -18.20 18.92 -46.83
C ASP A 614 -18.11 17.39 -46.99
N PHE A 615 -19.00 16.66 -46.33
CA PHE A 615 -19.13 15.21 -46.51
C PHE A 615 -19.61 14.85 -47.91
N ASP A 616 -20.62 15.58 -48.43
CA ASP A 616 -21.13 15.34 -49.79
C ASP A 616 -20.05 15.56 -50.84
N ASN A 617 -19.30 16.66 -50.73
CA ASN A 617 -18.21 16.95 -51.66
C ASN A 617 -17.15 15.84 -51.65
N PHE A 618 -16.84 15.33 -50.44
CA PHE A 618 -15.92 14.24 -50.31
C PHE A 618 -16.45 12.95 -50.94
N ILE A 619 -17.68 12.55 -50.71
CA ILE A 619 -18.27 11.34 -51.26
C ILE A 619 -18.36 11.43 -52.80
N ARG A 620 -18.70 12.60 -53.34
CA ARG A 620 -18.73 12.82 -54.78
C ARG A 620 -17.34 12.75 -55.44
N SER A 621 -16.29 13.12 -54.73
CA SER A 621 -14.90 13.05 -55.21
C SER A 621 -14.28 11.64 -55.14
N LEU A 622 -14.83 10.76 -54.32
CA LEU A 622 -14.38 9.37 -54.23
C LEU A 622 -14.67 8.55 -55.49
#